data_0c2122359bc1066379e5cec124f5f3b7
#
_entry.id   0c2122359bc1066379e5cec124f5f3b7
#
_cell.length_a   1.000
_cell.length_b   1.000
_cell.length_c   1.000
_cell.angle_alpha   90.00
_cell.angle_beta   90.00
_cell.angle_gamma   90.00
#
_symmetry.space_group_name_H-M   'P 1'
#
loop_
_entity.id
_entity.type
_entity.pdbx_description
1 polymer ?
#
loop_
_entity_poly.entity_id
_entity_poly.type
_entity_poly.pdbx_seq_one_letter_code
_entity_poly.pdbx_strand_id
1 'polypeptide(L)'
;MHPDEPAQRVSHETIYLALYALPRGELRRALLAQLRQGHKARRPRSRGQDRRGGLKNMTSIHERPAEVADRAVPGHWEGDLIKGAGNRSAVGTLVERTSRYVILARMDGTGADAALEAFTRKFRRLPAGVRKTLTYDQGKEMARHEELARRVSIEVYFADPHSPWQRPSNENANGLIREYLPKGMDLSGVSQAQLNAIARRLNDRPRKVLGFKTPAEVFQQEILNLNHRVALQT
;
A
#
# COMPACT_ATOMS: atom_id res chain seq x y z
N MET A 1 1.59 -20.68 -12.73
CA MET A 1 0.17 -20.45 -12.95
C MET A 1 -0.17 -20.81 -14.39
N HIS A 2 -1.33 -21.40 -14.63
CA HIS A 2 -1.73 -21.91 -15.94
C HIS A 2 -2.91 -21.06 -16.48
N PRO A 3 -2.63 -19.84 -17.00
CA PRO A 3 -3.69 -18.91 -17.42
C PRO A 3 -4.52 -19.47 -18.60
N ASP A 4 -3.95 -20.37 -19.38
CA ASP A 4 -4.55 -20.89 -20.61
C ASP A 4 -5.22 -22.27 -20.43
N GLU A 5 -5.16 -22.86 -19.24
CA GLU A 5 -5.78 -24.16 -18.93
C GLU A 5 -6.99 -24.01 -18.01
N PRO A 6 -8.23 -23.98 -18.56
CA PRO A 6 -9.46 -23.81 -17.76
C PRO A 6 -9.64 -24.86 -16.67
N ALA A 7 -9.18 -26.10 -16.92
CA ALA A 7 -9.28 -27.21 -15.96
C ALA A 7 -8.41 -27.00 -14.70
N GLN A 8 -7.40 -26.16 -14.75
CA GLN A 8 -6.52 -25.82 -13.61
C GLN A 8 -6.91 -24.53 -12.91
N ARG A 9 -8.03 -23.91 -13.32
CA ARG A 9 -8.56 -22.70 -12.69
C ARG A 9 -9.57 -23.06 -11.62
N VAL A 10 -9.26 -22.67 -10.39
CA VAL A 10 -10.18 -22.84 -9.26
C VAL A 10 -10.57 -21.47 -8.74
N SER A 11 -11.87 -21.23 -8.54
CA SER A 11 -12.33 -19.97 -7.94
C SER A 11 -11.93 -19.92 -6.46
N HIS A 12 -11.71 -18.71 -5.94
CA HIS A 12 -11.47 -18.52 -4.51
C HIS A 12 -12.61 -19.05 -3.65
N GLU A 13 -13.86 -18.94 -4.13
CA GLU A 13 -15.04 -19.46 -3.47
C GLU A 13 -14.99 -21.00 -3.37
N THR A 14 -14.58 -21.69 -4.43
CA THR A 14 -14.40 -23.16 -4.40
C THR A 14 -13.36 -23.58 -3.38
N ILE A 15 -12.26 -22.83 -3.24
CA ILE A 15 -11.23 -23.08 -2.24
C ILE A 15 -11.82 -22.92 -0.82
N TYR A 16 -12.55 -21.83 -0.57
CA TYR A 16 -13.20 -21.61 0.73
C TYR A 16 -14.23 -22.70 1.04
N LEU A 17 -15.10 -23.05 0.10
CA LEU A 17 -16.09 -24.12 0.27
C LEU A 17 -15.41 -25.45 0.61
N ALA A 18 -14.34 -25.82 -0.09
CA ALA A 18 -13.59 -27.04 0.21
C ALA A 18 -13.00 -27.02 1.62
N LEU A 19 -12.37 -25.91 2.03
CA LEU A 19 -11.76 -25.79 3.37
C LEU A 19 -12.79 -25.85 4.50
N TYR A 20 -13.95 -25.22 4.32
CA TYR A 20 -15.01 -25.22 5.33
C TYR A 20 -15.84 -26.50 5.35
N ALA A 21 -15.86 -27.27 4.25
CA ALA A 21 -16.50 -28.59 4.18
C ALA A 21 -15.68 -29.70 4.85
N LEU A 22 -14.39 -29.50 5.12
CA LEU A 22 -13.58 -30.47 5.84
C LEU A 22 -14.15 -30.78 7.21
N PRO A 23 -14.14 -32.07 7.65
CA PRO A 23 -14.58 -32.48 8.98
C PRO A 23 -13.73 -31.78 10.07
N ARG A 24 -14.30 -31.62 11.26
CA ARG A 24 -13.57 -31.02 12.39
C ARG A 24 -12.36 -31.89 12.76
N GLY A 25 -11.16 -31.31 12.70
CA GLY A 25 -9.91 -32.00 12.97
C GLY A 25 -8.70 -31.08 12.87
N GLU A 26 -7.49 -31.64 13.05
CA GLU A 26 -6.23 -30.89 13.01
C GLU A 26 -5.94 -30.30 11.63
N LEU A 27 -6.17 -31.08 10.58
CA LEU A 27 -5.98 -30.62 9.20
C LEU A 27 -6.82 -29.37 8.90
N ARG A 28 -8.12 -29.41 9.27
CA ARG A 28 -9.00 -28.24 9.10
C ARG A 28 -8.49 -27.03 9.90
N ARG A 29 -8.05 -27.23 11.15
CA ARG A 29 -7.49 -26.15 11.98
C ARG A 29 -6.23 -25.58 11.36
N ALA A 30 -5.31 -26.43 10.90
CA ALA A 30 -4.07 -25.99 10.25
C ALA A 30 -4.34 -25.20 8.97
N LEU A 31 -5.25 -25.66 8.11
CA LEU A 31 -5.60 -24.98 6.87
C LEU A 31 -6.35 -23.67 7.12
N LEU A 32 -7.28 -23.61 8.07
CA LEU A 32 -7.98 -22.38 8.44
C LEU A 32 -7.04 -21.34 9.07
N ALA A 33 -6.01 -21.78 9.78
CA ALA A 33 -4.98 -20.87 10.33
C ALA A 33 -4.15 -20.18 9.22
N GLN A 34 -4.09 -20.75 8.03
CA GLN A 34 -3.44 -20.14 6.86
C GLN A 34 -4.35 -19.12 6.15
N LEU A 35 -5.64 -19.09 6.50
CA LEU A 35 -6.55 -18.11 5.92
C LEU A 35 -6.26 -16.70 6.47
N ARG A 36 -6.20 -15.74 5.56
CA ARG A 36 -5.85 -14.34 5.81
C ARG A 36 -6.78 -13.59 6.78
N GLN A 37 -8.04 -14.02 6.92
CA GLN A 37 -9.03 -13.37 7.78
C GLN A 37 -9.69 -14.35 8.72
N GLY A 38 -9.30 -14.29 9.99
CA GLY A 38 -10.13 -14.79 11.09
C GLY A 38 -11.19 -13.74 11.44
N HIS A 39 -12.47 -14.10 11.40
CA HIS A 39 -13.56 -13.17 11.73
C HIS A 39 -13.43 -12.63 13.14
N LYS A 40 -13.30 -11.29 13.27
CA LYS A 40 -13.50 -10.54 14.52
C LYS A 40 -14.72 -9.64 14.37
N ALA A 41 -15.52 -9.54 15.43
CA ALA A 41 -16.71 -8.70 15.48
C ALA A 41 -16.44 -7.26 15.04
N ARG A 42 -17.37 -6.68 14.28
CA ARG A 42 -17.31 -5.31 13.77
C ARG A 42 -17.44 -4.33 14.95
N ARG A 43 -16.43 -3.49 15.14
CA ARG A 43 -16.50 -2.40 16.14
C ARG A 43 -17.30 -1.22 15.59
N PRO A 44 -18.19 -0.57 16.40
CA PRO A 44 -18.87 0.66 15.98
C PRO A 44 -17.83 1.76 15.71
N ARG A 45 -18.06 2.57 14.66
CA ARG A 45 -17.24 3.76 14.40
C ARG A 45 -17.55 4.82 15.45
N SER A 46 -16.57 5.23 16.26
CA SER A 46 -16.71 6.39 17.12
C SER A 46 -16.80 7.67 16.27
N ARG A 47 -17.89 8.44 16.45
CA ARG A 47 -18.10 9.75 15.81
C ARG A 47 -17.47 10.87 16.68
N GLY A 48 -16.16 10.85 16.89
CA GLY A 48 -15.48 11.96 17.55
C GLY A 48 -15.02 12.99 16.51
N GLN A 49 -15.47 14.25 16.62
CA GLN A 49 -14.82 15.35 15.89
C GLN A 49 -13.38 15.50 16.38
N ASP A 50 -12.40 15.40 15.48
CA ASP A 50 -11.01 15.67 15.81
C ASP A 50 -10.83 17.19 15.99
N ARG A 51 -10.76 17.65 17.26
CA ARG A 51 -10.55 19.06 17.65
C ARG A 51 -9.09 19.52 17.51
N ARG A 52 -8.22 18.70 16.95
CA ARG A 52 -6.80 19.01 16.77
C ARG A 52 -6.63 19.64 15.39
N GLY A 53 -6.09 20.84 15.33
CA GLY A 53 -5.88 21.62 14.10
C GLY A 53 -5.46 20.80 12.89
N GLY A 54 -6.10 21.02 11.75
CA GLY A 54 -5.82 20.35 10.48
C GLY A 54 -4.44 20.71 9.93
N LEU A 55 -4.00 19.95 8.92
CA LEU A 55 -2.82 20.29 8.13
C LEU A 55 -3.08 21.60 7.37
N LYS A 56 -2.04 22.43 7.21
CA LYS A 56 -2.13 23.65 6.42
C LYS A 56 -1.84 23.34 4.93
N ASN A 57 -2.35 24.18 4.05
CA ASN A 57 -2.04 24.15 2.59
C ASN A 57 -2.23 22.78 1.93
N MET A 58 -3.27 22.05 2.33
CA MET A 58 -3.59 20.76 1.71
C MET A 58 -4.24 20.95 0.34
N THR A 59 -3.73 20.27 -0.67
CA THR A 59 -4.43 20.13 -1.96
C THR A 59 -5.43 18.97 -1.86
N SER A 60 -6.68 19.25 -2.19
CA SER A 60 -7.74 18.25 -2.10
C SER A 60 -7.57 17.14 -3.15
N ILE A 61 -8.01 15.91 -2.82
CA ILE A 61 -8.08 14.80 -3.78
C ILE A 61 -8.95 15.14 -5.00
N HIS A 62 -9.88 16.06 -4.86
CA HIS A 62 -10.77 16.51 -5.95
C HIS A 62 -10.04 17.37 -7.01
N GLU A 63 -8.88 17.93 -6.65
CA GLU A 63 -8.01 18.69 -7.56
C GLU A 63 -6.99 17.78 -8.29
N ARG A 64 -6.98 16.48 -7.95
CA ARG A 64 -6.07 15.51 -8.52
C ARG A 64 -6.38 15.28 -10.01
N PRO A 65 -5.36 15.17 -10.90
CA PRO A 65 -5.56 14.91 -12.31
C PRO A 65 -6.46 13.69 -12.57
N ALA A 66 -7.36 13.79 -13.54
CA ALA A 66 -8.32 12.73 -13.86
C ALA A 66 -7.64 11.40 -14.25
N GLU A 67 -6.47 11.48 -14.93
CA GLU A 67 -5.67 10.31 -15.32
C GLU A 67 -5.30 9.37 -14.14
N VAL A 68 -5.29 9.92 -12.93
CA VAL A 68 -4.99 9.11 -11.72
C VAL A 68 -6.12 8.13 -11.42
N ALA A 69 -7.35 8.43 -11.82
CA ALA A 69 -8.51 7.56 -11.56
C ALA A 69 -8.44 6.26 -12.38
N ASP A 70 -8.02 6.34 -13.63
CA ASP A 70 -8.03 5.22 -14.59
C ASP A 70 -6.94 4.19 -14.33
N ARG A 71 -5.93 4.54 -13.51
CA ARG A 71 -4.79 3.66 -13.19
C ARG A 71 -4.05 3.13 -14.41
N ALA A 72 -4.10 3.87 -15.51
CA ALA A 72 -3.44 3.53 -16.75
C ALA A 72 -2.00 4.04 -16.82
N VAL A 73 -1.72 5.12 -16.07
CA VAL A 73 -0.43 5.79 -16.08
C VAL A 73 0.32 5.50 -14.78
N PRO A 74 1.56 5.01 -14.82
CA PRO A 74 2.35 4.75 -13.63
C PRO A 74 2.87 6.03 -12.97
N GLY A 75 3.20 5.93 -11.69
CA GLY A 75 3.79 7.04 -10.93
C GLY A 75 2.82 7.71 -9.96
N HIS A 76 1.61 7.18 -9.80
CA HIS A 76 0.61 7.65 -8.85
C HIS A 76 0.57 6.74 -7.64
N TRP A 77 0.89 7.28 -6.48
CA TRP A 77 1.06 6.54 -5.23
C TRP A 77 -0.05 6.80 -4.23
N GLU A 78 -0.37 5.80 -3.44
CA GLU A 78 -1.15 5.93 -2.22
C GLU A 78 -0.23 5.66 -1.02
N GLY A 79 -0.24 6.53 -0.03
CA GLY A 79 0.58 6.41 1.17
C GLY A 79 -0.22 6.25 2.45
N ASP A 80 0.38 5.62 3.46
CA ASP A 80 -0.21 5.45 4.81
C ASP A 80 0.87 5.01 5.81
N LEU A 81 0.49 4.92 7.10
CA LEU A 81 1.32 4.34 8.15
C LEU A 81 0.70 3.08 8.73
N ILE A 82 1.50 2.04 8.83
CA ILE A 82 1.22 0.91 9.70
C ILE A 82 1.74 1.22 11.10
N LYS A 83 0.84 1.52 12.03
CA LYS A 83 1.18 1.85 13.42
C LYS A 83 1.33 0.57 14.25
N GLY A 84 2.39 0.53 15.07
CA GLY A 84 2.70 -0.54 16.01
C GLY A 84 1.99 -0.40 17.35
N ALA A 85 2.45 -1.14 18.34
CA ALA A 85 1.90 -1.17 19.70
C ALA A 85 1.80 0.25 20.30
N GLY A 86 0.61 0.63 20.78
CA GLY A 86 0.36 1.93 21.39
C GLY A 86 0.69 3.13 20.52
N ASN A 87 0.78 2.97 19.20
CA ASN A 87 1.18 4.01 18.23
C ASN A 87 2.58 4.60 18.48
N ARG A 88 3.47 3.85 19.17
CA ARG A 88 4.83 4.31 19.51
C ARG A 88 5.84 4.09 18.39
N SER A 89 5.53 3.20 17.46
CA SER A 89 6.35 2.90 16.28
C SER A 89 5.48 2.84 15.03
N ALA A 90 6.07 3.08 13.87
CA ALA A 90 5.36 3.02 12.59
C ALA A 90 6.27 2.56 11.45
N VAL A 91 5.63 2.05 10.42
CA VAL A 91 6.23 1.74 9.11
C VAL A 91 5.44 2.49 8.05
N GLY A 92 6.12 3.29 7.23
CA GLY A 92 5.52 3.97 6.09
C GLY A 92 5.22 2.97 4.97
N THR A 93 4.05 3.09 4.38
CA THR A 93 3.64 2.28 3.23
C THR A 93 3.37 3.17 2.04
N LEU A 94 3.90 2.78 0.88
CA LEU A 94 3.64 3.42 -0.40
C LEU A 94 3.20 2.34 -1.37
N VAL A 95 2.08 2.55 -2.04
CA VAL A 95 1.54 1.62 -3.03
C VAL A 95 1.35 2.34 -4.35
N GLU A 96 2.00 1.87 -5.40
CA GLU A 96 1.81 2.36 -6.75
C GLU A 96 0.45 1.86 -7.29
N ARG A 97 -0.33 2.78 -7.85
CA ARG A 97 -1.76 2.53 -8.15
C ARG A 97 -1.99 1.60 -9.34
N THR A 98 -1.16 1.68 -10.36
CA THR A 98 -1.27 0.88 -11.59
C THR A 98 -0.81 -0.55 -11.35
N SER A 99 0.43 -0.71 -10.91
CA SER A 99 1.10 -2.00 -10.71
C SER A 99 0.77 -2.68 -9.38
N ARG A 100 0.21 -1.97 -8.40
CA ARG A 100 0.06 -2.43 -7.01
C ARG A 100 1.40 -2.67 -6.30
N TYR A 101 2.49 -2.13 -6.82
CA TYR A 101 3.81 -2.27 -6.25
C TYR A 101 3.90 -1.61 -4.89
N VAL A 102 4.40 -2.36 -3.89
CA VAL A 102 4.47 -1.94 -2.49
C VAL A 102 5.90 -1.59 -2.13
N ILE A 103 6.07 -0.45 -1.49
CA ILE A 103 7.32 -0.05 -0.83
C ILE A 103 7.04 0.13 0.66
N LEU A 104 7.91 -0.45 1.49
CA LEU A 104 7.87 -0.28 2.94
C LEU A 104 9.06 0.57 3.40
N ALA A 105 8.80 1.55 4.23
CA ALA A 105 9.80 2.48 4.73
C ALA A 105 9.90 2.40 6.26
N ARG A 106 11.08 2.04 6.77
CA ARG A 106 11.37 2.15 8.20
C ARG A 106 11.32 3.62 8.60
N MET A 107 10.66 3.88 9.70
CA MET A 107 10.56 5.20 10.31
C MET A 107 11.24 5.19 11.68
N ASP A 108 11.97 6.27 11.98
CA ASP A 108 12.58 6.48 13.28
C ASP A 108 11.65 7.35 14.15
N GLY A 109 10.42 6.85 14.37
CA GLY A 109 9.34 7.53 15.07
C GLY A 109 8.03 7.53 14.28
N THR A 110 7.03 8.25 14.79
CA THR A 110 5.67 8.33 14.21
C THR A 110 5.29 9.74 13.76
N GLY A 111 6.22 10.70 13.90
CA GLY A 111 6.00 12.11 13.61
C GLY A 111 6.28 12.50 12.16
N ALA A 112 6.02 13.78 11.86
CA ALA A 112 6.15 14.32 10.51
C ALA A 112 7.59 14.31 9.97
N ASP A 113 8.60 14.52 10.83
CA ASP A 113 9.99 14.46 10.42
C ASP A 113 10.40 13.04 10.02
N ALA A 114 9.99 12.05 10.81
CA ALA A 114 10.26 10.65 10.51
C ALA A 114 9.59 10.20 9.20
N ALA A 115 8.36 10.64 8.95
CA ALA A 115 7.65 10.38 7.70
C ALA A 115 8.33 11.05 6.51
N LEU A 116 8.69 12.34 6.64
CA LEU A 116 9.42 13.10 5.61
C LEU A 116 10.71 12.39 5.19
N GLU A 117 11.57 12.03 6.17
CA GLU A 117 12.84 11.39 5.87
C GLU A 117 12.67 9.99 5.28
N ALA A 118 11.73 9.20 5.81
CA ALA A 118 11.46 7.85 5.33
C ALA A 118 10.95 7.86 3.88
N PHE A 119 9.96 8.70 3.56
CA PHE A 119 9.40 8.80 2.22
C PHE A 119 10.37 9.45 1.23
N THR A 120 11.09 10.51 1.62
CA THR A 120 12.14 11.12 0.80
C THR A 120 13.18 10.08 0.38
N ARG A 121 13.69 9.30 1.33
CA ARG A 121 14.67 8.24 1.06
C ARG A 121 14.16 7.18 0.07
N LYS A 122 12.87 6.86 0.11
CA LYS A 122 12.27 5.88 -0.80
C LYS A 122 12.00 6.45 -2.17
N PHE A 123 11.39 7.63 -2.27
CA PHE A 123 11.11 8.27 -3.55
C PHE A 123 12.36 8.63 -4.34
N ARG A 124 13.43 9.09 -3.67
CA ARG A 124 14.70 9.41 -4.36
C ARG A 124 15.34 8.22 -5.09
N ARG A 125 14.99 6.99 -4.72
CA ARG A 125 15.47 5.77 -5.37
C ARG A 125 14.66 5.38 -6.60
N LEU A 126 13.55 6.05 -6.85
CA LEU A 126 12.70 5.79 -8.00
C LEU A 126 13.07 6.74 -9.15
N PRO A 127 12.93 6.30 -10.40
CA PRO A 127 13.05 7.21 -11.56
C PRO A 127 12.05 8.36 -11.47
N ALA A 128 12.40 9.53 -12.02
CA ALA A 128 11.55 10.72 -11.98
C ALA A 128 10.17 10.48 -12.61
N GLY A 129 10.12 9.76 -13.73
CA GLY A 129 8.87 9.46 -14.44
C GLY A 129 7.82 8.67 -13.67
N VAL A 130 8.21 7.99 -12.57
CA VAL A 130 7.28 7.27 -11.69
C VAL A 130 7.06 7.99 -10.34
N ARG A 131 7.36 9.28 -10.25
CA ARG A 131 7.14 10.12 -9.06
C ARG A 131 6.20 11.27 -9.39
N LYS A 132 4.94 10.97 -9.74
CA LYS A 132 3.97 11.99 -10.17
C LYS A 132 3.16 12.52 -9.01
N THR A 133 2.34 11.67 -8.39
CA THR A 133 1.48 12.08 -7.28
C THR A 133 1.56 11.11 -6.09
N LEU A 134 1.33 11.64 -4.89
CA LEU A 134 1.10 10.88 -3.67
C LEU A 134 -0.25 11.27 -3.09
N THR A 135 -1.17 10.33 -2.93
CA THR A 135 -2.42 10.52 -2.20
C THR A 135 -2.28 9.98 -0.78
N TYR A 136 -2.58 10.81 0.20
CA TYR A 136 -2.49 10.47 1.63
C TYR A 136 -3.79 10.83 2.36
N ASP A 137 -3.96 10.36 3.61
CA ASP A 137 -5.01 10.89 4.48
C ASP A 137 -4.54 12.19 5.15
N GLN A 138 -5.42 12.79 5.96
CA GLN A 138 -5.11 14.03 6.69
C GLN A 138 -4.36 13.75 8.01
N GLY A 139 -3.54 12.70 8.05
CA GLY A 139 -2.74 12.35 9.21
C GLY A 139 -1.66 13.40 9.52
N LYS A 140 -1.44 13.70 10.80
CA LYS A 140 -0.44 14.69 11.25
C LYS A 140 0.99 14.36 10.85
N GLU A 141 1.27 13.10 10.57
CA GLU A 141 2.56 12.65 10.02
C GLU A 141 2.87 13.27 8.66
N MET A 142 1.86 13.81 7.96
CA MET A 142 2.06 14.54 6.70
C MET A 142 2.15 16.07 6.86
N ALA A 143 2.37 16.57 8.08
CA ALA A 143 2.49 18.02 8.33
C ALA A 143 3.63 18.69 7.55
N ARG A 144 4.61 17.91 7.06
CA ARG A 144 5.69 18.39 6.20
C ARG A 144 5.54 17.96 4.73
N HIS A 145 4.31 17.78 4.26
CA HIS A 145 4.02 17.35 2.89
C HIS A 145 4.55 18.29 1.81
N GLU A 146 4.51 19.63 2.03
CA GLU A 146 5.07 20.61 1.10
C GLU A 146 6.58 20.41 0.91
N GLU A 147 7.29 20.10 2.00
CA GLU A 147 8.72 19.84 1.92
C GLU A 147 9.01 18.50 1.24
N LEU A 148 8.21 17.47 1.50
CA LEU A 148 8.28 16.20 0.77
C LEU A 148 8.09 16.43 -0.72
N ALA A 149 7.05 17.17 -1.11
CA ALA A 149 6.74 17.53 -2.49
C ALA A 149 7.95 18.18 -3.19
N ARG A 150 8.58 19.16 -2.55
CA ARG A 150 9.79 19.82 -3.08
C ARG A 150 10.99 18.88 -3.19
N ARG A 151 11.26 18.07 -2.13
CA ARG A 151 12.46 17.23 -2.05
C ARG A 151 12.52 16.12 -3.09
N VAL A 152 11.37 15.65 -3.55
CA VAL A 152 11.26 14.51 -4.46
C VAL A 152 10.49 14.82 -5.74
N SER A 153 10.10 16.07 -5.94
CA SER A 153 9.34 16.54 -7.12
C SER A 153 8.08 15.68 -7.34
N ILE A 154 7.20 15.63 -6.33
CA ILE A 154 5.94 14.89 -6.36
C ILE A 154 4.79 15.79 -5.89
N GLU A 155 3.63 15.68 -6.49
CA GLU A 155 2.44 16.38 -6.03
C GLU A 155 1.74 15.58 -4.93
N VAL A 156 1.32 16.26 -3.85
CA VAL A 156 0.66 15.58 -2.71
C VAL A 156 -0.79 16.00 -2.62
N TYR A 157 -1.68 15.02 -2.62
CA TYR A 157 -3.14 15.21 -2.52
C TYR A 157 -3.67 14.52 -1.26
N PHE A 158 -4.69 15.10 -0.66
CA PHE A 158 -5.29 14.61 0.56
C PHE A 158 -6.69 14.08 0.34
N ALA A 159 -6.92 12.85 0.78
CA ALA A 159 -8.24 12.24 0.79
C ALA A 159 -9.17 12.95 1.79
N ASP A 160 -10.46 12.88 1.54
CA ASP A 160 -11.46 13.41 2.46
C ASP A 160 -11.41 12.67 3.80
N PRO A 161 -11.77 13.34 4.89
CA PRO A 161 -11.86 12.68 6.19
C PRO A 161 -12.82 11.48 6.15
N HIS A 162 -12.40 10.39 6.77
CA HIS A 162 -13.19 9.15 6.85
C HIS A 162 -13.56 8.50 5.52
N SER A 163 -12.79 8.75 4.45
CA SER A 163 -13.04 8.25 3.10
C SER A 163 -11.99 7.22 2.63
N PRO A 164 -11.90 6.03 3.29
CA PRO A 164 -10.91 5.02 2.96
C PRO A 164 -11.02 4.51 1.52
N TRP A 165 -12.23 4.51 0.93
CA TRP A 165 -12.46 4.13 -0.47
C TRP A 165 -11.71 4.99 -1.49
N GLN A 166 -11.23 6.18 -1.11
CA GLN A 166 -10.41 7.03 -1.97
C GLN A 166 -8.97 6.55 -2.07
N ARG A 167 -8.52 5.63 -1.16
CA ARG A 167 -7.19 5.01 -1.14
C ARG A 167 -7.26 3.48 -1.09
N PRO A 168 -8.01 2.83 -2.00
CA PRO A 168 -8.30 1.40 -1.91
C PRO A 168 -7.08 0.51 -2.14
N SER A 169 -6.07 0.97 -2.89
CA SER A 169 -4.85 0.20 -3.12
C SER A 169 -4.04 0.06 -1.84
N ASN A 170 -3.93 1.14 -1.08
CA ASN A 170 -3.22 1.15 0.18
C ASN A 170 -3.97 0.34 1.26
N GLU A 171 -5.29 0.52 1.38
CA GLU A 171 -6.10 -0.27 2.32
C GLU A 171 -5.94 -1.78 2.12
N ASN A 172 -6.01 -2.23 0.85
CA ASN A 172 -5.79 -3.63 0.51
C ASN A 172 -4.36 -4.07 0.84
N ALA A 173 -3.35 -3.27 0.49
CA ALA A 173 -1.96 -3.59 0.78
C ALA A 173 -1.69 -3.65 2.28
N ASN A 174 -2.23 -2.71 3.07
CA ASN A 174 -2.10 -2.70 4.53
C ASN A 174 -2.70 -3.97 5.15
N GLY A 175 -3.84 -4.46 4.60
CA GLY A 175 -4.39 -5.75 5.01
C GLY A 175 -3.43 -6.91 4.78
N LEU A 176 -2.69 -6.93 3.66
CA LEU A 176 -1.68 -7.95 3.35
C LEU A 176 -0.43 -7.81 4.23
N ILE A 177 0.04 -6.59 4.44
CA ILE A 177 1.22 -6.32 5.26
C ILE A 177 0.97 -6.75 6.70
N ARG A 178 -0.27 -6.67 7.19
CA ARG A 178 -0.65 -7.11 8.54
C ARG A 178 -0.53 -8.61 8.77
N GLU A 179 -0.38 -9.43 7.73
CA GLU A 179 0.00 -10.84 7.85
C GLU A 179 1.43 -10.99 8.44
N TYR A 180 2.32 -10.02 8.14
CA TYR A 180 3.72 -10.01 8.58
C TYR A 180 3.97 -9.07 9.77
N LEU A 181 3.20 -8.00 9.85
CA LEU A 181 3.29 -6.96 10.89
C LEU A 181 1.94 -6.86 11.60
N PRO A 182 1.58 -7.81 12.46
CA PRO A 182 0.26 -7.86 13.10
C PRO A 182 0.01 -6.63 13.99
N LYS A 183 -1.27 -6.32 14.20
CA LYS A 183 -1.68 -5.23 15.12
C LYS A 183 -1.18 -5.52 16.53
N GLY A 184 -0.64 -4.50 17.19
CA GLY A 184 -0.10 -4.65 18.55
C GLY A 184 1.36 -5.10 18.61
N MET A 185 2.00 -5.42 17.46
CA MET A 185 3.43 -5.66 17.39
C MET A 185 4.21 -4.35 17.58
N ASP A 186 5.31 -4.38 18.31
CA ASP A 186 6.28 -3.27 18.31
C ASP A 186 7.10 -3.32 17.01
N LEU A 187 7.04 -2.23 16.25
CA LEU A 187 7.71 -2.12 14.95
C LEU A 187 9.09 -1.42 15.05
N SER A 188 9.50 -0.95 16.22
CA SER A 188 10.76 -0.23 16.41
C SER A 188 11.98 -1.07 16.06
N GLY A 189 11.94 -2.36 16.38
CA GLY A 189 12.98 -3.33 16.08
C GLY A 189 13.00 -3.86 14.65
N VAL A 190 12.00 -3.51 13.82
CA VAL A 190 11.94 -4.04 12.44
C VAL A 190 12.92 -3.29 11.55
N SER A 191 13.92 -3.99 11.04
CA SER A 191 14.92 -3.43 10.14
C SER A 191 14.39 -3.14 8.74
N GLN A 192 15.06 -2.22 8.02
CA GLN A 192 14.71 -1.96 6.62
C GLN A 192 14.90 -3.21 5.74
N ALA A 193 15.86 -4.08 6.06
CA ALA A 193 16.08 -5.33 5.35
C ALA A 193 14.88 -6.30 5.47
N GLN A 194 14.33 -6.43 6.68
CA GLN A 194 13.11 -7.21 6.93
C GLN A 194 11.91 -6.63 6.19
N LEU A 195 11.74 -5.30 6.22
CA LEU A 195 10.68 -4.63 5.45
C LEU A 195 10.82 -4.84 3.96
N ASN A 196 12.04 -4.80 3.42
CA ASN A 196 12.28 -5.09 2.01
C ASN A 196 11.97 -6.56 1.66
N ALA A 197 12.23 -7.49 2.56
CA ALA A 197 11.87 -8.90 2.37
C ALA A 197 10.35 -9.11 2.34
N ILE A 198 9.61 -8.44 3.23
CA ILE A 198 8.14 -8.44 3.23
C ILE A 198 7.61 -7.84 1.92
N ALA A 199 8.12 -6.66 1.53
CA ALA A 199 7.70 -6.00 0.30
C ALA A 199 7.94 -6.89 -0.93
N ARG A 200 9.10 -7.56 -1.04
CA ARG A 200 9.37 -8.54 -2.11
C ARG A 200 8.33 -9.64 -2.16
N ARG A 201 8.05 -10.32 -1.05
CA ARG A 201 7.03 -11.38 -1.00
C ARG A 201 5.66 -10.91 -1.49
N LEU A 202 5.29 -9.67 -1.20
CA LEU A 202 4.03 -9.09 -1.68
C LEU A 202 4.08 -8.71 -3.15
N ASN A 203 5.23 -8.21 -3.62
CA ASN A 203 5.44 -7.79 -5.01
C ASN A 203 5.65 -8.96 -5.97
N ASP A 204 6.12 -10.10 -5.47
CA ASP A 204 6.30 -11.33 -6.25
C ASP A 204 5.04 -12.22 -6.26
N ARG A 205 3.96 -11.83 -5.55
CA ARG A 205 2.70 -12.57 -5.53
C ARG A 205 1.83 -12.15 -6.71
N PRO A 206 1.46 -13.05 -7.63
CA PRO A 206 0.57 -12.77 -8.75
C PRO A 206 -0.79 -12.20 -8.28
N ARG A 207 -1.34 -11.26 -9.05
CA ARG A 207 -2.61 -10.60 -8.73
C ARG A 207 -3.63 -10.80 -9.86
N LYS A 208 -4.83 -11.26 -9.51
CA LYS A 208 -5.92 -11.40 -10.48
C LYS A 208 -6.21 -10.09 -11.21
N VAL A 209 -6.17 -8.95 -10.50
CA VAL A 209 -6.40 -7.61 -11.07
C VAL A 209 -5.31 -7.18 -12.08
N LEU A 210 -4.15 -7.84 -12.08
CA LEU A 210 -3.05 -7.63 -13.02
C LEU A 210 -2.96 -8.74 -14.07
N GLY A 211 -4.04 -9.47 -14.33
CA GLY A 211 -4.02 -10.61 -15.24
C GLY A 211 -3.08 -11.73 -14.78
N PHE A 212 -2.98 -11.93 -13.47
CA PHE A 212 -2.07 -12.89 -12.81
C PHE A 212 -0.58 -12.55 -12.92
N LYS A 213 -0.21 -11.40 -13.46
CA LYS A 213 1.16 -10.87 -13.31
C LYS A 213 1.42 -10.44 -11.87
N THR A 214 2.70 -10.40 -11.51
CA THR A 214 3.14 -9.88 -10.22
C THR A 214 3.23 -8.33 -10.25
N PRO A 215 3.05 -7.65 -9.12
CA PRO A 215 3.33 -6.22 -9.01
C PRO A 215 4.73 -5.83 -9.48
N ALA A 216 5.75 -6.66 -9.20
CA ALA A 216 7.13 -6.40 -9.62
C ALA A 216 7.28 -6.42 -11.14
N GLU A 217 6.72 -7.43 -11.83
CA GLU A 217 6.76 -7.54 -13.29
C GLU A 217 6.07 -6.32 -13.94
N VAL A 218 4.86 -5.97 -13.47
CA VAL A 218 4.13 -4.83 -14.03
C VAL A 218 4.89 -3.54 -13.80
N PHE A 219 5.38 -3.28 -12.59
CA PHE A 219 6.12 -2.06 -12.27
C PHE A 219 7.42 -1.92 -13.07
N GLN A 220 8.16 -3.02 -13.23
CA GLN A 220 9.37 -3.04 -14.04
C GLN A 220 9.07 -2.76 -15.53
N GLN A 221 8.02 -3.37 -16.08
CA GLN A 221 7.60 -3.11 -17.45
C GLN A 221 7.22 -1.64 -17.68
N GLU A 222 6.53 -1.01 -16.72
CA GLU A 222 6.17 0.40 -16.80
C GLU A 222 7.40 1.32 -16.79
N ILE A 223 8.41 1.02 -15.97
CA ILE A 223 9.69 1.77 -15.98
C ILE A 223 10.39 1.64 -17.34
N LEU A 224 10.43 0.45 -17.92
CA LEU A 224 11.01 0.23 -19.24
C LEU A 224 10.27 1.01 -20.32
N ASN A 225 8.94 0.98 -20.31
CA ASN A 225 8.10 1.73 -21.26
C ASN A 225 8.34 3.25 -21.15
N LEU A 226 8.52 3.79 -19.93
CA LEU A 226 8.83 5.20 -19.73
C LEU A 226 10.18 5.57 -20.32
N ASN A 227 11.21 4.74 -20.11
CA ASN A 227 12.55 4.98 -20.66
C ASN A 227 12.54 4.97 -22.19
N HIS A 228 11.80 4.05 -22.82
CA HIS A 228 11.63 4.00 -24.27
C HIS A 228 10.93 5.26 -24.82
N ARG A 229 9.90 5.76 -24.15
CA ARG A 229 9.21 6.99 -24.57
C ARG A 229 10.12 8.22 -24.49
N VAL A 230 10.94 8.31 -23.44
CA VAL A 230 11.91 9.41 -23.31
C VAL A 230 12.97 9.34 -24.41
N ALA A 231 13.48 8.15 -24.73
CA ALA A 231 14.49 7.97 -25.78
C ALA A 231 13.97 8.27 -27.20
N LEU A 232 12.65 8.21 -27.43
CA LEU A 232 12.03 8.56 -28.72
C LEU A 232 11.71 10.06 -28.86
N GLN A 233 11.86 10.84 -27.79
CA GLN A 233 11.57 12.29 -27.77
C GLN A 233 12.86 13.14 -27.76
N THR A 234 14.01 12.50 -27.70
CA THR A 234 15.37 13.12 -27.81
C THR A 234 15.96 12.86 -29.18
#